data_3fbf4e0d2e44181c21ef8c805be24473
#
_entry.id   3fbf4e0d2e44181c21ef8c805be24473
#
_cell.length_a   1.000
_cell.length_b   1.000
_cell.length_c   1.000
_cell.angle_alpha   90.00
_cell.angle_beta   90.00
_cell.angle_gamma   90.00
#
_symmetry.space_group_name_H-M   'P 1'
#
loop_
_entity.id
_entity.type
_entity.pdbx_description
1 polymer ?
#
loop_
_entity_poly.entity_id
_entity_poly.type
_entity_poly.pdbx_seq_one_letter_code
_entity_poly.pdbx_strand_id
1 'polypeptide(L)'
;MTAAPTRPGFLETALRRDRLIVTAGLLALTALAWVYIARMAHMMPAHHGMAIAQARPWSVADVGGLVVMWIVMMIAMMLPSVAPVILLFANVSRRRRLQGMPAAPVAVFILGYLLAWTGYAVLAAVTQSYLHSVALLSPAMASSSSLLGGGLLMLAGVYQWLPLKGACLSHCRSPLGFFTTEWREGRFGALLMGLRHGTYCVGCCWAVMALLFVTGVMNLFWVVVIAGFVLAEKVMPNGRLLGRITGALLAGWGLWVVASGQG
;
A
#
# COMPACT_ATOMS: atom_id res chain seq x y z
N MET A 1 -25.80 -18.91 42.08
CA MET A 1 -26.45 -19.16 40.77
C MET A 1 -25.40 -18.87 39.71
N THR A 2 -24.72 -19.92 39.24
CA THR A 2 -23.72 -19.82 38.18
C THR A 2 -24.45 -19.90 36.86
N ALA A 3 -24.45 -18.81 36.08
CA ALA A 3 -25.03 -18.78 34.72
C ALA A 3 -24.27 -19.77 33.85
N ALA A 4 -24.95 -20.76 33.29
CA ALA A 4 -24.39 -21.70 32.34
C ALA A 4 -23.90 -20.93 31.09
N PRO A 5 -22.73 -21.29 30.50
CA PRO A 5 -22.24 -20.66 29.31
C PRO A 5 -23.23 -20.90 28.16
N THR A 6 -23.86 -19.84 27.68
CA THR A 6 -24.76 -19.92 26.50
C THR A 6 -23.96 -20.37 25.29
N ARG A 7 -24.35 -21.47 24.66
CA ARG A 7 -23.75 -21.96 23.42
C ARG A 7 -23.79 -20.85 22.37
N PRO A 8 -22.68 -20.51 21.69
CA PRO A 8 -22.68 -19.49 20.67
C PRO A 8 -23.73 -19.85 19.59
N GLY A 9 -24.60 -18.89 19.28
CA GLY A 9 -25.65 -19.11 18.31
C GLY A 9 -25.03 -19.47 16.93
N PHE A 10 -25.79 -20.23 16.11
CA PHE A 10 -25.37 -20.64 14.75
C PHE A 10 -24.81 -19.45 13.95
N LEU A 11 -25.42 -18.28 14.10
CA LEU A 11 -25.00 -17.03 13.46
C LEU A 11 -23.59 -16.60 13.91
N GLU A 12 -23.32 -16.67 15.20
CA GLU A 12 -22.03 -16.28 15.78
C GLU A 12 -20.91 -17.20 15.33
N THR A 13 -21.16 -18.50 15.33
CA THR A 13 -20.20 -19.52 14.85
C THR A 13 -19.89 -19.33 13.36
N ALA A 14 -20.90 -19.06 12.56
CA ALA A 14 -20.76 -18.83 11.13
C ALA A 14 -19.96 -17.53 10.84
N LEU A 15 -20.27 -16.43 11.52
CA LEU A 15 -19.53 -15.15 11.38
C LEU A 15 -18.06 -15.31 11.80
N ARG A 16 -17.78 -16.06 12.85
CA ARG A 16 -16.42 -16.34 13.32
C ARG A 16 -15.63 -17.14 12.31
N ARG A 17 -16.23 -18.16 11.70
CA ARG A 17 -15.57 -18.99 10.66
C ARG A 17 -15.20 -18.16 9.42
N ASP A 18 -16.09 -17.32 8.92
CA ASP A 18 -15.80 -16.50 7.75
C ASP A 18 -14.72 -15.46 8.05
N ARG A 19 -14.75 -14.85 9.24
CA ARG A 19 -13.72 -13.93 9.67
C ARG A 19 -12.36 -14.60 9.70
N LEU A 20 -12.27 -15.83 10.21
CA LEU A 20 -11.03 -16.61 10.24
C LEU A 20 -10.53 -16.90 8.83
N ILE A 21 -11.39 -17.33 7.92
CA ILE A 21 -11.03 -17.63 6.52
C ILE A 21 -10.50 -16.37 5.83
N VAL A 22 -11.18 -15.24 5.95
CA VAL A 22 -10.75 -13.98 5.33
C VAL A 22 -9.42 -13.51 5.95
N THR A 23 -9.28 -13.58 7.26
CA THR A 23 -8.04 -13.18 7.95
C THR A 23 -6.87 -14.08 7.54
N ALA A 24 -7.08 -15.41 7.52
CA ALA A 24 -6.06 -16.36 7.10
C ALA A 24 -5.65 -16.14 5.64
N GLY A 25 -6.61 -15.87 4.75
CA GLY A 25 -6.32 -15.54 3.35
C GLY A 25 -5.52 -14.25 3.19
N LEU A 26 -5.85 -13.20 3.95
CA LEU A 26 -5.11 -11.94 3.94
C LEU A 26 -3.68 -12.12 4.47
N LEU A 27 -3.52 -12.87 5.57
CA LEU A 27 -2.20 -13.17 6.13
C LEU A 27 -1.36 -14.00 5.18
N ALA A 28 -1.93 -15.05 4.56
CA ALA A 28 -1.24 -15.89 3.60
C ALA A 28 -0.78 -15.08 2.38
N LEU A 29 -1.66 -14.26 1.80
CA LEU A 29 -1.32 -13.43 0.65
C LEU A 29 -0.24 -12.41 0.99
N THR A 30 -0.34 -11.76 2.16
CA THR A 30 0.69 -10.84 2.64
C THR A 30 2.02 -11.54 2.86
N ALA A 31 2.03 -12.69 3.52
CA ALA A 31 3.24 -13.47 3.77
C ALA A 31 3.90 -13.93 2.46
N LEU A 32 3.12 -14.43 1.51
CA LEU A 32 3.63 -14.82 0.19
C LEU A 32 4.26 -13.64 -0.56
N ALA A 33 3.60 -12.47 -0.51
CA ALA A 33 4.14 -11.26 -1.13
C ALA A 33 5.47 -10.83 -0.48
N TRP A 34 5.58 -10.87 0.86
CA TRP A 34 6.83 -10.58 1.57
C TRP A 34 7.94 -11.60 1.27
N VAL A 35 7.60 -12.90 1.22
CA VAL A 35 8.56 -13.95 0.84
C VAL A 35 9.07 -13.73 -0.57
N TYR A 36 8.19 -13.38 -1.52
CA TYR A 36 8.59 -13.08 -2.89
C TYR A 36 9.58 -11.91 -2.95
N ILE A 37 9.26 -10.77 -2.29
CA ILE A 37 10.12 -9.59 -2.27
C ILE A 37 11.46 -9.90 -1.60
N ALA A 38 11.45 -10.62 -0.48
CA ALA A 38 12.67 -11.00 0.22
C ALA A 38 13.56 -11.87 -0.66
N ARG A 39 13.01 -12.89 -1.32
CA ARG A 39 13.76 -13.72 -2.27
C ARG A 39 14.33 -12.91 -3.41
N MET A 40 13.53 -12.01 -3.99
CA MET A 40 13.97 -11.16 -5.08
C MET A 40 15.11 -10.23 -4.66
N ALA A 41 15.02 -9.64 -3.47
CA ALA A 41 16.08 -8.80 -2.91
C ALA A 41 17.39 -9.59 -2.65
N HIS A 42 17.29 -10.85 -2.21
CA HIS A 42 18.45 -11.72 -2.01
C HIS A 42 19.06 -12.26 -3.32
N MET A 43 18.25 -12.42 -4.37
CA MET A 43 18.73 -12.91 -5.68
C MET A 43 19.44 -11.83 -6.50
N MET A 44 19.27 -10.54 -6.15
CA MET A 44 20.04 -9.46 -6.78
C MET A 44 21.45 -9.44 -6.22
N PRO A 45 22.49 -9.85 -7.01
CA PRO A 45 23.85 -9.82 -6.53
C PRO A 45 24.26 -8.38 -6.27
N ALA A 46 24.65 -8.11 -5.02
CA ALA A 46 25.26 -6.85 -4.66
C ALA A 46 26.49 -6.61 -5.57
N HIS A 47 26.43 -5.58 -6.39
CA HIS A 47 27.55 -4.89 -7.02
C HIS A 47 28.12 -5.36 -8.39
N HIS A 48 27.99 -6.62 -8.87
CA HIS A 48 28.70 -7.00 -10.11
C HIS A 48 27.80 -7.21 -11.35
N GLY A 49 26.53 -7.57 -11.18
CA GLY A 49 25.61 -7.79 -12.32
C GLY A 49 24.87 -6.55 -12.82
N MET A 50 24.76 -5.50 -11.99
CA MET A 50 23.97 -4.31 -12.31
C MET A 50 24.69 -3.31 -13.22
N ALA A 51 26.02 -3.26 -13.20
CA ALA A 51 26.78 -2.41 -14.13
C ALA A 51 26.59 -2.84 -15.60
N ILE A 52 26.43 -4.15 -15.85
CA ILE A 52 26.14 -4.68 -17.19
C ILE A 52 24.68 -4.46 -17.57
N ALA A 53 23.74 -4.55 -16.61
CA ALA A 53 22.32 -4.30 -16.84
C ALA A 53 22.03 -2.81 -17.15
N GLN A 54 22.84 -1.88 -16.65
CA GLN A 54 22.71 -0.45 -16.97
C GLN A 54 23.14 -0.10 -18.41
N ALA A 55 23.98 -0.90 -19.04
CA ALA A 55 24.44 -0.67 -20.41
C ALA A 55 23.43 -1.10 -21.49
N ARG A 56 22.37 -1.82 -21.12
CA ARG A 56 21.36 -2.32 -22.06
C ARG A 56 20.04 -1.57 -21.90
N PRO A 57 19.43 -1.07 -22.96
CA PRO A 57 18.07 -0.54 -22.91
C PRO A 57 17.09 -1.64 -22.46
N TRP A 58 16.17 -1.30 -21.56
CA TRP A 58 15.21 -2.26 -21.01
C TRP A 58 14.22 -2.70 -22.10
N SER A 59 14.05 -4.01 -22.19
CA SER A 59 13.05 -4.61 -23.06
C SER A 59 11.64 -4.48 -22.47
N VAL A 60 10.62 -4.72 -23.28
CA VAL A 60 9.22 -4.77 -22.83
C VAL A 60 9.03 -5.82 -21.73
N ALA A 61 9.77 -6.94 -21.78
CA ALA A 61 9.74 -7.98 -20.76
C ALA A 61 10.31 -7.47 -19.41
N ASP A 62 11.38 -6.67 -19.43
CA ASP A 62 11.96 -6.07 -18.23
C ASP A 62 10.98 -5.11 -17.56
N VAL A 63 10.30 -4.26 -18.36
CA VAL A 63 9.25 -3.37 -17.84
C VAL A 63 8.07 -4.17 -17.29
N GLY A 64 7.67 -5.24 -17.95
CA GLY A 64 6.65 -6.17 -17.43
C GLY A 64 7.04 -6.78 -16.08
N GLY A 65 8.29 -7.20 -15.95
CA GLY A 65 8.84 -7.68 -14.66
C GLY A 65 8.80 -6.62 -13.57
N LEU A 66 9.12 -5.36 -13.89
CA LEU A 66 8.99 -4.23 -12.95
C LEU A 66 7.54 -4.02 -12.49
N VAL A 67 6.59 -4.05 -13.42
CA VAL A 67 5.17 -3.91 -13.06
C VAL A 67 4.74 -5.00 -12.08
N VAL A 68 5.10 -6.25 -12.34
CA VAL A 68 4.79 -7.36 -11.42
C VAL A 68 5.45 -7.15 -10.07
N MET A 69 6.72 -6.77 -10.03
CA MET A 69 7.44 -6.45 -8.80
C MET A 69 6.74 -5.36 -7.99
N TRP A 70 6.38 -4.24 -8.63
CA TRP A 70 5.67 -3.14 -7.97
C TRP A 70 4.29 -3.57 -7.46
N ILE A 71 3.53 -4.37 -8.24
CA ILE A 71 2.22 -4.90 -7.80
C ILE A 71 2.39 -5.74 -6.53
N VAL A 72 3.33 -6.69 -6.53
CA VAL A 72 3.55 -7.57 -5.37
C VAL A 72 4.02 -6.76 -4.16
N MET A 73 4.88 -5.77 -4.36
CA MET A 73 5.34 -4.87 -3.30
C MET A 73 4.18 -4.04 -2.71
N MET A 74 3.31 -3.50 -3.54
CA MET A 74 2.12 -2.78 -3.05
C MET A 74 1.15 -3.71 -2.31
N ILE A 75 0.98 -4.95 -2.74
CA ILE A 75 0.20 -5.97 -1.99
C ILE A 75 0.83 -6.19 -0.61
N ALA A 76 2.13 -6.45 -0.54
CA ALA A 76 2.83 -6.72 0.71
C ALA A 76 2.69 -5.57 1.73
N MET A 77 2.85 -4.33 1.26
CA MET A 77 2.83 -3.14 2.11
C MET A 77 1.41 -2.69 2.50
N MET A 78 0.46 -2.78 1.57
CA MET A 78 -0.84 -2.13 1.71
C MET A 78 -1.96 -3.06 2.16
N LEU A 79 -1.87 -4.36 1.89
CA LEU A 79 -2.90 -5.31 2.29
C LEU A 79 -3.11 -5.38 3.81
N PRO A 80 -2.05 -5.37 4.66
CA PRO A 80 -2.23 -5.30 6.12
C PRO A 80 -2.99 -4.05 6.57
N SER A 81 -2.73 -2.92 5.93
CA SER A 81 -3.32 -1.64 6.32
C SER A 81 -4.82 -1.52 5.99
N VAL A 82 -5.32 -2.29 5.03
CA VAL A 82 -6.74 -2.31 4.64
C VAL A 82 -7.51 -3.47 5.29
N ALA A 83 -6.84 -4.39 6.00
CA ALA A 83 -7.46 -5.55 6.61
C ALA A 83 -8.70 -5.24 7.48
N PRO A 84 -8.73 -4.18 8.33
CA PRO A 84 -9.91 -3.84 9.11
C PRO A 84 -11.13 -3.51 8.24
N VAL A 85 -10.92 -2.83 7.11
CA VAL A 85 -11.97 -2.46 6.14
C VAL A 85 -12.53 -3.71 5.46
N ILE A 86 -11.63 -4.60 5.00
CA ILE A 86 -12.02 -5.87 4.35
C ILE A 86 -12.82 -6.74 5.32
N LEU A 87 -12.39 -6.85 6.58
CA LEU A 87 -13.09 -7.63 7.59
C LEU A 87 -14.47 -7.04 7.92
N LEU A 88 -14.59 -5.72 7.96
CA LEU A 88 -15.88 -5.06 8.14
C LEU A 88 -16.79 -5.32 6.94
N PHE A 89 -16.30 -5.18 5.70
CA PHE A 89 -17.05 -5.52 4.50
C PHE A 89 -17.53 -6.97 4.52
N ALA A 90 -16.65 -7.91 4.89
CA ALA A 90 -16.98 -9.33 5.01
C ALA A 90 -18.17 -9.56 5.98
N ASN A 91 -18.11 -8.92 7.16
CA ASN A 91 -19.15 -9.02 8.17
C ASN A 91 -20.49 -8.45 7.67
N VAL A 92 -20.48 -7.27 7.06
CA VAL A 92 -21.69 -6.61 6.54
C VAL A 92 -22.29 -7.45 5.39
N SER A 93 -21.46 -7.86 4.43
CA SER A 93 -21.89 -8.65 3.27
C SER A 93 -22.51 -9.98 3.71
N ARG A 94 -21.94 -10.64 4.73
CA ARG A 94 -22.49 -11.87 5.27
C ARG A 94 -23.83 -11.65 5.98
N ARG A 95 -23.97 -10.64 6.83
CA ARG A 95 -25.24 -10.33 7.50
C ARG A 95 -26.34 -10.10 6.48
N ARG A 96 -26.06 -9.34 5.42
CA ARG A 96 -27.00 -9.10 4.31
C ARG A 96 -27.42 -10.39 3.63
N ARG A 97 -26.46 -11.31 3.36
CA ARG A 97 -26.76 -12.63 2.78
C ARG A 97 -27.71 -13.44 3.64
N LEU A 98 -27.49 -13.44 4.95
CA LEU A 98 -28.34 -14.16 5.89
C LEU A 98 -29.76 -13.57 6.01
N GLN A 99 -29.92 -12.28 5.65
CA GLN A 99 -31.19 -11.57 5.58
C GLN A 99 -31.85 -11.67 4.18
N GLY A 100 -31.31 -12.49 3.26
CA GLY A 100 -31.80 -12.59 1.89
C GLY A 100 -31.55 -11.39 1.00
N MET A 101 -30.74 -10.41 1.48
CA MET A 101 -30.42 -9.21 0.72
C MET A 101 -29.23 -9.44 -0.24
N PRO A 102 -29.13 -8.65 -1.34
CA PRO A 102 -28.00 -8.72 -2.25
C PRO A 102 -26.66 -8.57 -1.51
N ALA A 103 -25.76 -9.53 -1.68
CA ALA A 103 -24.47 -9.56 -1.06
C ALA A 103 -23.39 -9.94 -2.10
N ALA A 104 -22.24 -9.30 -2.02
CA ALA A 104 -21.11 -9.57 -2.92
C ALA A 104 -19.99 -10.37 -2.22
N PRO A 105 -19.24 -11.21 -2.95
CA PRO A 105 -18.04 -11.86 -2.42
C PRO A 105 -17.01 -10.83 -2.02
N VAL A 106 -16.32 -11.08 -0.89
CA VAL A 106 -15.22 -10.21 -0.37
C VAL A 106 -14.11 -10.06 -1.39
N ALA A 107 -13.81 -11.13 -2.14
CA ALA A 107 -12.80 -11.12 -3.19
C ALA A 107 -13.02 -10.02 -4.24
N VAL A 108 -14.28 -9.67 -4.55
CA VAL A 108 -14.60 -8.62 -5.52
C VAL A 108 -14.23 -7.23 -4.98
N PHE A 109 -14.46 -7.00 -3.68
CA PHE A 109 -14.01 -5.76 -3.02
C PHE A 109 -12.48 -5.66 -3.01
N ILE A 110 -11.79 -6.76 -2.65
CA ILE A 110 -10.32 -6.83 -2.67
C ILE A 110 -9.79 -6.58 -4.08
N LEU A 111 -10.41 -7.17 -5.12
CA LEU A 111 -10.01 -6.93 -6.50
C LEU A 111 -10.10 -5.45 -6.87
N GLY A 112 -11.21 -4.77 -6.52
CA GLY A 112 -11.34 -3.32 -6.74
C GLY A 112 -10.23 -2.52 -6.06
N TYR A 113 -9.90 -2.85 -4.82
CA TYR A 113 -8.81 -2.22 -4.08
C TYR A 113 -7.45 -2.44 -4.74
N LEU A 114 -7.17 -3.67 -5.15
CA LEU A 114 -5.92 -4.01 -5.83
C LEU A 114 -5.80 -3.37 -7.21
N LEU A 115 -6.90 -3.15 -7.93
CA LEU A 115 -6.88 -2.43 -9.20
C LEU A 115 -6.39 -0.98 -9.05
N ALA A 116 -6.79 -0.28 -7.98
CA ALA A 116 -6.27 1.06 -7.70
C ALA A 116 -4.74 1.04 -7.48
N TRP A 117 -4.24 0.07 -6.69
CA TRP A 117 -2.82 -0.10 -6.44
C TRP A 117 -2.04 -0.60 -7.65
N THR A 118 -2.67 -1.40 -8.51
CA THR A 118 -2.08 -1.77 -9.81
C THR A 118 -1.88 -0.55 -10.69
N GLY A 119 -2.84 0.39 -10.71
CA GLY A 119 -2.67 1.67 -11.40
C GLY A 119 -1.46 2.45 -10.90
N TYR A 120 -1.28 2.56 -9.58
CA TYR A 120 -0.08 3.17 -9.00
C TYR A 120 1.20 2.40 -9.35
N ALA A 121 1.18 1.06 -9.28
CA ALA A 121 2.31 0.19 -9.60
C ALA A 121 2.78 0.36 -11.05
N VAL A 122 1.84 0.47 -12.00
CA VAL A 122 2.15 0.73 -13.40
C VAL A 122 2.82 2.10 -13.57
N LEU A 123 2.26 3.15 -12.94
CA LEU A 123 2.87 4.48 -12.97
C LEU A 123 4.27 4.48 -12.38
N ALA A 124 4.48 3.81 -11.25
CA ALA A 124 5.78 3.69 -10.60
C ALA A 124 6.78 2.94 -11.48
N ALA A 125 6.39 1.82 -12.08
CA ALA A 125 7.24 1.03 -12.99
C ALA A 125 7.64 1.84 -14.23
N VAL A 126 6.71 2.56 -14.84
CA VAL A 126 6.99 3.44 -15.99
C VAL A 126 7.93 4.57 -15.59
N THR A 127 7.68 5.21 -14.44
CA THR A 127 8.57 6.26 -13.91
C THR A 127 9.97 5.71 -13.64
N GLN A 128 10.08 4.52 -13.05
CA GLN A 128 11.36 3.87 -12.79
C GLN A 128 12.12 3.58 -14.09
N SER A 129 11.42 3.05 -15.10
CA SER A 129 12.00 2.78 -16.41
C SER A 129 12.52 4.06 -17.07
N TYR A 130 11.76 5.14 -17.00
CA TYR A 130 12.17 6.45 -17.51
C TYR A 130 13.38 7.01 -16.75
N LEU A 131 13.35 7.04 -15.42
CA LEU A 131 14.47 7.51 -14.60
C LEU A 131 15.76 6.70 -14.83
N HIS A 132 15.62 5.40 -15.09
CA HIS A 132 16.73 4.54 -15.48
C HIS A 132 17.30 4.96 -16.84
N SER A 133 16.45 5.20 -17.85
CA SER A 133 16.89 5.58 -19.19
C SER A 133 17.62 6.91 -19.26
N VAL A 134 17.35 7.83 -18.32
CA VAL A 134 18.05 9.13 -18.19
C VAL A 134 19.16 9.11 -17.15
N ALA A 135 19.59 7.93 -16.69
CA ALA A 135 20.68 7.70 -15.74
C ALA A 135 20.55 8.43 -14.37
N LEU A 136 19.30 8.69 -13.95
CA LEU A 136 19.00 9.31 -12.65
C LEU A 136 18.87 8.29 -11.51
N LEU A 137 18.99 6.99 -11.78
CA LEU A 137 18.99 5.92 -10.78
C LEU A 137 20.36 5.25 -10.72
N SER A 138 20.80 5.01 -9.48
CA SER A 138 22.00 4.23 -9.18
C SER A 138 21.77 2.72 -9.47
N PRO A 139 22.84 1.89 -9.49
CA PRO A 139 22.70 0.43 -9.57
C PRO A 139 21.78 -0.17 -8.49
N ALA A 140 21.67 0.47 -7.33
CA ALA A 140 20.78 0.07 -6.24
C ALA A 140 19.31 0.53 -6.45
N MET A 141 18.97 1.07 -7.63
CA MET A 141 17.66 1.64 -7.95
C MET A 141 17.24 2.78 -7.00
N ALA A 142 18.23 3.47 -6.43
CA ALA A 142 18.06 4.68 -5.64
C ALA A 142 18.40 5.90 -6.50
N SER A 143 17.84 7.07 -6.16
CA SER A 143 18.18 8.33 -6.82
C SER A 143 19.69 8.60 -6.74
N SER A 144 20.32 8.89 -7.89
CA SER A 144 21.71 9.31 -7.99
C SER A 144 21.88 10.85 -8.00
N SER A 145 20.78 11.58 -7.94
CA SER A 145 20.75 13.03 -7.98
C SER A 145 20.21 13.60 -6.67
N SER A 146 20.98 14.46 -6.02
CA SER A 146 20.56 15.20 -4.83
C SER A 146 19.31 16.04 -5.06
N LEU A 147 19.15 16.60 -6.25
CA LEU A 147 17.96 17.37 -6.63
C LEU A 147 16.72 16.47 -6.72
N LEU A 148 16.84 15.31 -7.35
CA LEU A 148 15.72 14.35 -7.45
C LEU A 148 15.39 13.77 -6.07
N GLY A 149 16.40 13.27 -5.35
CA GLY A 149 16.21 12.68 -4.02
C GLY A 149 15.67 13.67 -3.00
N GLY A 150 16.31 14.84 -2.90
CA GLY A 150 15.87 15.91 -2.01
C GLY A 150 14.51 16.48 -2.40
N GLY A 151 14.23 16.63 -3.70
CA GLY A 151 12.92 17.05 -4.22
C GLY A 151 11.79 16.08 -3.85
N LEU A 152 12.02 14.76 -3.96
CA LEU A 152 11.05 13.74 -3.53
C LEU A 152 10.83 13.75 -2.01
N LEU A 153 11.88 13.93 -1.21
CA LEU A 153 11.77 14.09 0.25
C LEU A 153 10.93 15.31 0.61
N MET A 154 11.22 16.46 -0.03
CA MET A 154 10.45 17.69 0.17
C MET A 154 8.99 17.53 -0.26
N LEU A 155 8.75 16.93 -1.43
CA LEU A 155 7.40 16.64 -1.92
C LEU A 155 6.62 15.77 -0.94
N ALA A 156 7.23 14.65 -0.50
CA ALA A 156 6.60 13.76 0.48
C ALA A 156 6.36 14.48 1.81
N GLY A 157 7.31 15.31 2.27
CA GLY A 157 7.20 16.10 3.48
C GLY A 157 6.06 17.13 3.43
N VAL A 158 6.01 17.96 2.39
CA VAL A 158 4.96 18.96 2.18
C VAL A 158 3.59 18.32 2.01
N TYR A 159 3.53 17.18 1.28
CA TYR A 159 2.27 16.44 1.08
C TYR A 159 1.62 16.01 2.41
N GLN A 160 2.42 15.75 3.46
CA GLN A 160 1.88 15.38 4.79
C GLN A 160 1.00 16.46 5.42
N TRP A 161 1.17 17.73 5.01
CA TRP A 161 0.43 18.88 5.54
C TRP A 161 -0.77 19.27 4.67
N LEU A 162 -0.86 18.71 3.45
CA LEU A 162 -1.94 19.10 2.54
C LEU A 162 -3.31 18.59 3.01
N PRO A 163 -4.36 19.42 2.86
CA PRO A 163 -5.73 19.01 3.21
C PRO A 163 -6.21 17.82 2.41
N LEU A 164 -5.73 17.66 1.16
CA LEU A 164 -6.04 16.51 0.30
C LEU A 164 -5.64 15.20 0.95
N LYS A 165 -4.40 15.10 1.50
CA LYS A 165 -3.98 13.91 2.25
C LYS A 165 -4.90 13.69 3.46
N GLY A 166 -5.21 14.75 4.20
CA GLY A 166 -6.09 14.67 5.37
C GLY A 166 -7.48 14.12 5.04
N ALA A 167 -8.05 14.56 3.93
CA ALA A 167 -9.34 14.08 3.42
C ALA A 167 -9.27 12.59 3.01
N CYS A 168 -8.26 12.18 2.24
CA CYS A 168 -8.07 10.77 1.88
C CYS A 168 -7.84 9.88 3.10
N LEU A 169 -6.99 10.31 4.03
CA LEU A 169 -6.67 9.57 5.24
C LEU A 169 -7.89 9.38 6.15
N SER A 170 -8.79 10.34 6.23
CA SER A 170 -10.01 10.22 7.04
C SER A 170 -10.91 9.07 6.56
N HIS A 171 -11.04 8.85 5.24
CA HIS A 171 -11.78 7.72 4.68
C HIS A 171 -11.10 6.38 4.99
N CYS A 172 -9.77 6.33 4.98
CA CYS A 172 -9.03 5.12 5.33
C CYS A 172 -9.12 4.78 6.83
N ARG A 173 -9.26 5.78 7.71
CA ARG A 173 -9.32 5.63 9.17
C ARG A 173 -10.73 5.40 9.71
N SER A 174 -11.77 5.64 8.92
CA SER A 174 -13.18 5.48 9.31
C SER A 174 -13.90 4.46 8.41
N PRO A 175 -13.65 3.15 8.58
CA PRO A 175 -14.29 2.14 7.75
C PRO A 175 -15.83 2.16 7.86
N LEU A 176 -16.36 2.42 9.06
CA LEU A 176 -17.82 2.55 9.25
C LEU A 176 -18.37 3.75 8.48
N GLY A 177 -17.74 4.92 8.59
CA GLY A 177 -18.16 6.11 7.84
C GLY A 177 -18.12 5.86 6.34
N PHE A 178 -17.10 5.18 5.83
CA PHE A 178 -17.01 4.83 4.41
C PHE A 178 -18.20 3.97 3.96
N PHE A 179 -18.54 2.91 4.68
CA PHE A 179 -19.64 2.02 4.30
C PHE A 179 -21.03 2.61 4.53
N THR A 180 -21.20 3.58 5.42
CA THR A 180 -22.49 4.25 5.60
C THR A 180 -22.81 5.23 4.48
N THR A 181 -21.79 5.83 3.87
CA THR A 181 -21.96 6.84 2.81
C THR A 181 -21.80 6.27 1.39
N GLU A 182 -21.00 5.20 1.23
CA GLU A 182 -20.57 4.70 -0.08
C GLU A 182 -21.12 3.30 -0.40
N TRP A 183 -22.05 2.77 0.41
CA TRP A 183 -22.57 1.43 0.18
C TRP A 183 -23.25 1.29 -1.17
N ARG A 184 -22.84 0.28 -1.93
CA ARG A 184 -23.41 -0.09 -3.23
C ARG A 184 -23.70 -1.58 -3.27
N GLU A 185 -24.84 -1.95 -3.85
CA GLU A 185 -25.28 -3.34 -3.90
C GLU A 185 -24.69 -4.12 -5.06
N GLY A 186 -24.64 -5.44 -4.91
CA GLY A 186 -24.20 -6.37 -5.94
C GLY A 186 -22.67 -6.41 -6.16
N ARG A 187 -22.26 -7.23 -7.11
CA ARG A 187 -20.82 -7.45 -7.40
C ARG A 187 -20.14 -6.21 -7.95
N PHE A 188 -20.78 -5.52 -8.88
CA PHE A 188 -20.24 -4.28 -9.44
C PHE A 188 -20.12 -3.18 -8.38
N GLY A 189 -21.13 -3.08 -7.48
CA GLY A 189 -21.08 -2.19 -6.33
C GLY A 189 -19.88 -2.48 -5.42
N ALA A 190 -19.62 -3.75 -5.11
CA ALA A 190 -18.45 -4.15 -4.31
C ALA A 190 -17.13 -3.82 -4.98
N LEU A 191 -17.01 -4.04 -6.30
CA LEU A 191 -15.81 -3.68 -7.07
C LEU A 191 -15.56 -2.17 -7.00
N LEU A 192 -16.60 -1.36 -7.21
CA LEU A 192 -16.49 0.09 -7.20
C LEU A 192 -16.18 0.64 -5.79
N MET A 193 -16.76 0.06 -4.74
CA MET A 193 -16.41 0.39 -3.36
C MET A 193 -14.94 0.07 -3.07
N GLY A 194 -14.46 -1.10 -3.50
CA GLY A 194 -13.05 -1.48 -3.38
C GLY A 194 -12.12 -0.51 -4.12
N LEU A 195 -12.45 -0.18 -5.37
CA LEU A 195 -11.70 0.76 -6.19
C LEU A 195 -11.65 2.16 -5.56
N ARG A 196 -12.78 2.68 -5.08
CA ARG A 196 -12.85 3.98 -4.39
C ARG A 196 -12.03 3.98 -3.11
N HIS A 197 -12.16 2.93 -2.30
CA HIS A 197 -11.34 2.82 -1.09
C HIS A 197 -9.85 2.74 -1.43
N GLY A 198 -9.48 2.00 -2.48
CA GLY A 198 -8.13 1.93 -3.00
C GLY A 198 -7.61 3.30 -3.46
N THR A 199 -8.41 4.10 -4.17
CA THR A 199 -8.04 5.46 -4.58
C THR A 199 -7.81 6.39 -3.39
N TYR A 200 -8.63 6.33 -2.35
CA TYR A 200 -8.37 7.07 -1.10
C TYR A 200 -7.07 6.61 -0.43
N CYS A 201 -6.81 5.31 -0.45
CA CYS A 201 -5.59 4.72 0.11
C CYS A 201 -4.35 5.17 -0.68
N VAL A 202 -4.37 5.12 -2.00
CA VAL A 202 -3.30 5.68 -2.85
C VAL A 202 -3.15 7.18 -2.56
N GLY A 203 -4.25 7.94 -2.59
CA GLY A 203 -4.25 9.37 -2.32
C GLY A 203 -3.65 9.75 -0.96
N CYS A 204 -3.81 8.94 0.09
CA CYS A 204 -3.25 9.28 1.40
C CYS A 204 -1.75 8.99 1.54
N CYS A 205 -1.15 8.10 0.72
CA CYS A 205 0.23 7.66 0.93
C CYS A 205 1.11 7.58 -0.32
N TRP A 206 0.64 7.95 -1.52
CA TRP A 206 1.41 7.85 -2.76
C TRP A 206 2.77 8.55 -2.69
N ALA A 207 2.83 9.73 -2.08
CA ALA A 207 4.06 10.51 -1.96
C ALA A 207 5.09 9.84 -1.03
N VAL A 208 4.61 9.17 0.03
CA VAL A 208 5.47 8.37 0.91
C VAL A 208 5.97 7.11 0.19
N MET A 209 5.11 6.48 -0.65
CA MET A 209 5.54 5.36 -1.49
C MET A 209 6.58 5.79 -2.54
N ALA A 210 6.52 7.02 -3.04
CA ALA A 210 7.55 7.56 -3.95
C ALA A 210 8.93 7.70 -3.29
N LEU A 211 9.05 7.70 -1.95
CA LEU A 211 10.33 7.68 -1.25
C LEU A 211 11.13 6.40 -1.50
N LEU A 212 10.51 5.34 -1.99
CA LEU A 212 11.22 4.14 -2.43
C LEU A 212 12.22 4.43 -3.55
N PHE A 213 11.99 5.48 -4.36
CA PHE A 213 12.97 5.94 -5.35
C PHE A 213 14.18 6.65 -4.73
N VAL A 214 14.04 7.17 -3.50
CA VAL A 214 15.17 7.80 -2.78
C VAL A 214 16.02 6.75 -2.08
N THR A 215 15.36 5.80 -1.43
CA THR A 215 15.98 4.80 -0.56
C THR A 215 16.42 3.54 -1.29
N GLY A 216 16.05 3.42 -2.56
CA GLY A 216 16.21 2.21 -3.37
C GLY A 216 15.02 1.26 -3.26
N VAL A 217 14.41 0.98 -4.42
CA VAL A 217 13.16 0.20 -4.51
C VAL A 217 13.32 -1.21 -3.93
N MET A 218 14.54 -1.78 -4.01
CA MET A 218 14.85 -3.12 -3.49
C MET A 218 15.44 -3.13 -2.08
N ASN A 219 15.53 -1.99 -1.42
CA ASN A 219 15.99 -1.92 -0.04
C ASN A 219 14.86 -2.36 0.91
N LEU A 220 14.89 -3.64 1.29
CA LEU A 220 13.86 -4.28 2.11
C LEU A 220 13.63 -3.57 3.46
N PHE A 221 14.70 -3.03 4.06
CA PHE A 221 14.59 -2.27 5.32
C PHE A 221 13.66 -1.07 5.15
N TRP A 222 13.86 -0.26 4.12
CA TRP A 222 13.02 0.92 3.88
C TRP A 222 11.61 0.56 3.43
N VAL A 223 11.44 -0.54 2.68
CA VAL A 223 10.10 -1.06 2.35
C VAL A 223 9.32 -1.37 3.63
N VAL A 224 9.95 -2.04 4.62
CA VAL A 224 9.33 -2.33 5.92
C VAL A 224 9.04 -1.06 6.70
N VAL A 225 10.00 -0.12 6.78
CA VAL A 225 9.84 1.15 7.51
C VAL A 225 8.68 1.97 6.94
N ILE A 226 8.62 2.11 5.62
CA ILE A 226 7.54 2.86 4.94
C ILE A 226 6.18 2.16 5.14
N ALA A 227 6.13 0.84 4.99
CA ALA A 227 4.89 0.08 5.24
C ALA A 227 4.41 0.25 6.69
N GLY A 228 5.32 0.12 7.66
CA GLY A 228 5.06 0.32 9.08
C GLY A 228 4.58 1.73 9.41
N PHE A 229 5.22 2.74 8.81
CA PHE A 229 4.80 4.14 8.95
C PHE A 229 3.35 4.36 8.45
N VAL A 230 3.03 3.89 7.24
CA VAL A 230 1.67 4.03 6.68
C VAL A 230 0.64 3.27 7.52
N LEU A 231 0.99 2.08 8.01
CA LEU A 231 0.13 1.32 8.91
C LEU A 231 -0.10 2.09 10.23
N ALA A 232 0.96 2.60 10.84
CA ALA A 232 0.90 3.37 12.08
C ALA A 232 0.04 4.64 11.89
N GLU A 233 0.21 5.37 10.80
CA GLU A 233 -0.57 6.57 10.48
C GLU A 233 -2.07 6.27 10.36
N LYS A 234 -2.45 5.09 9.87
CA LYS A 234 -3.85 4.68 9.73
C LYS A 234 -4.45 4.15 11.03
N VAL A 235 -3.68 3.44 11.85
CA VAL A 235 -4.19 2.73 13.03
C VAL A 235 -4.08 3.57 14.32
N MET A 236 -3.01 4.37 14.47
CA MET A 236 -2.78 5.12 15.70
C MET A 236 -3.79 6.27 15.88
N PRO A 237 -4.26 6.55 17.11
CA PRO A 237 -5.17 7.66 17.38
C PRO A 237 -4.64 8.99 16.85
N ASN A 238 -3.37 9.27 17.07
CA ASN A 238 -2.68 10.49 16.67
C ASN A 238 -1.93 10.39 15.33
N GLY A 239 -2.38 9.52 14.41
CA GLY A 239 -1.72 9.29 13.12
C GLY A 239 -1.53 10.56 12.28
N ARG A 240 -2.45 11.54 12.37
CA ARG A 240 -2.29 12.84 11.70
C ARG A 240 -1.11 13.64 12.27
N LEU A 241 -0.90 13.61 13.59
CA LEU A 241 0.25 14.27 14.22
C LEU A 241 1.55 13.57 13.81
N LEU A 242 1.56 12.24 13.82
CA LEU A 242 2.69 11.44 13.33
C LEU A 242 3.07 11.86 11.90
N GLY A 243 2.09 11.94 10.99
CA GLY A 243 2.31 12.40 9.62
C GLY A 243 2.91 13.80 9.56
N ARG A 244 2.37 14.77 10.32
CA ARG A 244 2.88 16.15 10.33
C ARG A 244 4.32 16.25 10.84
N ILE A 245 4.67 15.53 11.92
CA ILE A 245 6.04 15.50 12.44
C ILE A 245 6.98 14.90 11.40
N THR A 246 6.63 13.73 10.86
CA THR A 246 7.42 13.08 9.81
C THR A 246 7.52 13.97 8.57
N GLY A 247 6.45 14.70 8.21
CA GLY A 247 6.44 15.66 7.12
C GLY A 247 7.46 16.78 7.30
N ALA A 248 7.56 17.37 8.50
CA ALA A 248 8.56 18.39 8.81
C ALA A 248 9.98 17.84 8.73
N LEU A 249 10.22 16.63 9.25
CA LEU A 249 11.53 15.97 9.19
C LEU A 249 11.94 15.67 7.74
N LEU A 250 11.04 15.15 6.93
CA LEU A 250 11.30 14.84 5.51
C LEU A 250 11.56 16.11 4.70
N ALA A 251 10.79 17.18 4.90
CA ALA A 251 10.98 18.44 4.21
C ALA A 251 12.31 19.11 4.59
N GLY A 252 12.65 19.12 5.89
CA GLY A 252 13.93 19.62 6.38
C GLY A 252 15.11 18.81 5.85
N TRP A 253 15.02 17.49 5.87
CA TRP A 253 16.06 16.62 5.32
C TRP A 253 16.20 16.80 3.80
N GLY A 254 15.08 16.86 3.07
CA GLY A 254 15.11 17.11 1.63
C GLY A 254 15.79 18.45 1.27
N LEU A 255 15.49 19.51 2.02
CA LEU A 255 16.14 20.81 1.86
C LEU A 255 17.66 20.72 2.11
N TRP A 256 18.04 20.02 3.17
CA TRP A 256 19.46 19.81 3.48
C TRP A 256 20.20 19.05 2.37
N VAL A 257 19.60 17.96 1.83
CA VAL A 257 20.17 17.16 0.74
C VAL A 257 20.36 18.01 -0.52
N VAL A 258 19.39 18.86 -0.87
CA VAL A 258 19.51 19.76 -2.03
C VAL A 258 20.61 20.81 -1.79
N ALA A 259 20.66 21.40 -0.59
CA ALA A 259 21.61 22.46 -0.26
C ALA A 259 23.05 21.96 -0.14
N SER A 260 23.25 20.72 0.35
CA SER A 260 24.58 20.11 0.52
C SER A 260 25.15 19.51 -0.77
N GLY A 261 24.34 19.35 -1.82
CA GLY A 261 24.76 18.73 -3.07
C GLY A 261 25.14 17.25 -2.93
N GLN A 262 24.85 16.63 -1.79
CA GLN A 262 25.13 15.22 -1.51
C GLN A 262 24.04 14.34 -2.15
N GLY A 263 24.38 13.63 -3.21
CA GLY A 263 23.54 12.66 -3.90
C GLY A 263 24.36 11.56 -4.54
#